data_50e4fce9b30d4218eba571d8fe0134da
#
_entry.id   50e4fce9b30d4218eba571d8fe0134da
#
_cell.length_a   1.000
_cell.length_b   1.000
_cell.length_c   1.000
_cell.angle_alpha   90.00
_cell.angle_beta   90.00
_cell.angle_gamma   90.00
#
_symmetry.space_group_name_H-M   'P 1'
#
loop_
_entity.id
_entity.type
_entity.pdbx_description
1 polymer ?
#
loop_
_entity_poly.entity_id
_entity_poly.type
_entity_poly.pdbx_seq_one_letter_code
_entity_poly.pdbx_strand_id
1 'polypeptide(L)'
;MLKYNKYDVIFGEFPDRDGSIQSGYRPGIVIQNNIGNTYSPTLIAIPLTSKIKNLDQGTHMLIECNDENGLKVDSMLLAEQIATIDKKKTKKIGHISDRSLQKDIFKCFIHLAAYGDKDEDLRELQIC
;
A
#
# COMPACT_ATOMS: atom_id res chain seq x y z
N MET A 1 17.08 12.26 -10.32
CA MET A 1 15.65 11.94 -10.32
C MET A 1 15.36 10.81 -9.33
N LEU A 2 14.38 11.00 -8.46
CA LEU A 2 14.06 10.01 -7.45
C LEU A 2 13.37 8.81 -8.09
N LYS A 3 13.89 7.61 -7.80
CA LYS A 3 13.33 6.36 -8.32
C LYS A 3 12.49 5.68 -7.24
N TYR A 4 11.26 5.34 -7.56
CA TYR A 4 10.37 4.58 -6.69
C TYR A 4 10.29 3.13 -7.14
N ASN A 5 10.24 2.22 -6.16
CA ASN A 5 10.06 0.80 -6.39
C ASN A 5 8.83 0.28 -5.65
N LYS A 6 8.24 -0.78 -6.17
CA LYS A 6 7.17 -1.47 -5.47
C LYS A 6 7.63 -1.86 -4.06
N TYR A 7 6.75 -1.68 -3.09
CA TYR A 7 6.99 -1.89 -1.65
C TYR A 7 7.88 -0.83 -1.00
N ASP A 8 8.18 0.27 -1.69
CA ASP A 8 8.76 1.43 -1.02
C ASP A 8 7.75 1.99 -0.03
N VAL A 9 8.25 2.45 1.11
CA VAL A 9 7.46 3.19 2.08
C VAL A 9 7.68 4.67 1.78
N ILE A 10 6.57 5.38 1.62
CA ILE A 10 6.59 6.79 1.24
C ILE A 10 5.79 7.62 2.24
N PHE A 11 6.05 8.92 2.23
CA PHE A 11 5.23 9.92 2.88
C PHE A 11 4.68 10.81 1.79
N GLY A 12 3.37 10.80 1.61
CA GLY A 12 2.74 11.48 0.50
C GLY A 12 1.37 12.02 0.85
N GLU A 13 0.83 12.84 -0.06
CA GLU A 13 -0.49 13.41 0.10
C GLU A 13 -1.54 12.47 -0.46
N PHE A 14 -2.40 11.97 0.44
CA PHE A 14 -3.54 11.14 0.06
C PHE A 14 -4.78 12.01 -0.10
N PRO A 15 -5.73 11.61 -0.97
CA PRO A 15 -6.92 12.41 -1.23
C PRO A 15 -7.69 12.74 0.03
N ASP A 16 -8.16 13.99 0.13
CA ASP A 16 -9.01 14.44 1.22
C ASP A 16 -10.46 14.03 0.91
N ARG A 17 -11.05 13.25 1.80
CA ARG A 17 -12.44 12.79 1.69
C ARG A 17 -13.08 12.77 3.06
N ASP A 18 -14.40 12.84 3.07
CA ASP A 18 -15.17 12.80 4.30
C ASP A 18 -15.20 11.40 4.91
N GLY A 19 -15.46 11.34 6.20
CA GLY A 19 -15.68 10.10 6.93
C GLY A 19 -14.40 9.40 7.37
N SER A 20 -14.37 8.07 7.23
CA SER A 20 -13.30 7.24 7.74
C SER A 20 -12.11 7.10 6.80
N ILE A 21 -12.11 7.82 5.67
CA ILE A 21 -11.04 7.73 4.69
C ILE A 21 -9.83 8.52 5.17
N GLN A 22 -8.66 7.89 5.07
CA GLN A 22 -7.40 8.51 5.47
C GLN A 22 -6.99 9.54 4.42
N SER A 23 -6.84 10.79 4.83
CA SER A 23 -6.50 11.90 3.94
C SER A 23 -5.29 12.68 4.47
N GLY A 24 -4.77 13.61 3.64
CA GLY A 24 -3.64 14.44 3.98
C GLY A 24 -2.31 13.73 3.81
N TYR A 25 -1.23 14.33 4.34
CA TYR A 25 0.10 13.74 4.28
C TYR A 25 0.23 12.64 5.31
N ARG A 26 0.62 11.45 4.85
CA ARG A 26 0.77 10.27 5.69
C ARG A 26 1.64 9.21 5.05
N PRO A 27 2.12 8.24 5.83
CA PRO A 27 2.84 7.10 5.28
C PRO A 27 1.94 6.23 4.41
N GLY A 28 2.56 5.58 3.42
CA GLY A 28 1.90 4.60 2.58
C GLY A 28 2.92 3.66 1.98
N ILE A 29 2.44 2.60 1.34
CA ILE A 29 3.28 1.61 0.69
C ILE A 29 2.93 1.59 -0.79
N VAL A 30 3.95 1.74 -1.65
CA VAL A 30 3.77 1.70 -3.10
C VAL A 30 3.42 0.27 -3.52
N ILE A 31 2.29 0.12 -4.20
CA ILE A 31 1.84 -1.18 -4.71
C ILE A 31 1.89 -1.24 -6.23
N GLN A 32 2.03 -0.10 -6.91
CA GLN A 32 2.15 -0.04 -8.35
C GLN A 32 3.42 -0.77 -8.82
N ASN A 33 3.34 -1.44 -9.97
CA ASN A 33 4.50 -2.15 -10.52
C ASN A 33 5.60 -1.16 -10.94
N ASN A 34 6.82 -1.69 -11.13
CA ASN A 34 7.99 -0.84 -11.38
C ASN A 34 7.99 -0.16 -12.75
N ILE A 35 7.26 -0.69 -13.72
CA ILE A 35 7.11 -0.01 -15.00
C ILE A 35 6.30 1.28 -14.80
N GLY A 36 5.16 1.18 -14.12
CA GLY A 36 4.37 2.36 -13.76
C GLY A 36 5.16 3.33 -12.89
N ASN A 37 5.89 2.81 -11.90
CA ASN A 37 6.71 3.64 -11.01
C ASN A 37 7.78 4.43 -11.77
N THR A 38 8.29 3.88 -12.86
CA THR A 38 9.32 4.54 -13.67
C THR A 38 8.75 5.61 -14.60
N TYR A 39 7.63 5.31 -15.26
CA TYR A 39 7.15 6.14 -16.35
C TYR A 39 5.94 7.02 -16.02
N SER A 40 5.16 6.67 -15.00
CA SER A 40 3.98 7.45 -14.62
C SER A 40 4.37 8.66 -13.77
N PRO A 41 3.68 9.80 -13.90
CA PRO A 41 3.85 10.93 -12.97
C PRO A 41 3.19 10.67 -11.61
N THR A 42 2.47 9.56 -11.47
CA THR A 42 1.77 9.20 -10.25
C THR A 42 2.23 7.85 -9.71
N LEU A 43 1.95 7.63 -8.44
CA LEU A 43 2.14 6.34 -7.78
C LEU A 43 0.78 5.83 -7.31
N ILE A 44 0.63 4.51 -7.26
CA ILE A 44 -0.52 3.89 -6.61
C ILE A 44 -0.01 3.33 -5.30
N ALA A 45 -0.58 3.80 -4.19
CA ALA A 45 -0.11 3.47 -2.86
C ALA A 45 -1.25 3.16 -1.92
N ILE A 46 -0.95 2.37 -0.89
CA ILE A 46 -1.89 2.01 0.16
C ILE A 46 -1.52 2.81 1.40
N PRO A 47 -2.45 3.61 1.95
CA PRO A 47 -2.14 4.40 3.13
C PRO A 47 -2.00 3.56 4.39
N LEU A 48 -1.22 4.08 5.34
CA LEU A 48 -1.02 3.50 6.66
C LEU A 48 -1.62 4.44 7.71
N THR A 49 -2.15 3.86 8.78
CA THR A 49 -2.67 4.62 9.92
C THR A 49 -2.05 4.13 11.22
N SER A 50 -1.78 5.05 12.15
CA SER A 50 -1.35 4.70 13.49
C SER A 50 -2.50 4.24 14.39
N LYS A 51 -3.75 4.42 13.94
CA LYS A 51 -4.95 3.97 14.67
C LYS A 51 -5.24 2.52 14.29
N ILE A 52 -4.66 1.61 15.04
CA ILE A 52 -4.75 0.17 14.76
C ILE A 52 -6.03 -0.40 15.34
N LYS A 53 -6.89 -0.93 14.48
CA LYS A 53 -8.14 -1.59 14.86
C LYS A 53 -8.61 -2.50 13.73
N ASN A 54 -9.43 -3.49 14.07
CA ASN A 54 -10.02 -4.41 13.06
C ASN A 54 -8.95 -5.11 12.22
N LEU A 55 -7.90 -5.61 12.88
CA LEU A 55 -6.83 -6.32 12.18
C LEU A 55 -7.26 -7.67 11.60
N ASP A 56 -8.43 -8.17 12.00
CA ASP A 56 -9.01 -9.38 11.43
C ASP A 56 -9.66 -9.15 10.07
N GLN A 57 -9.81 -7.89 9.64
CA GLN A 57 -10.32 -7.59 8.30
C GLN A 57 -9.25 -7.90 7.26
N GLY A 58 -9.63 -8.63 6.20
CA GLY A 58 -8.66 -9.14 5.21
C GLY A 58 -7.92 -8.08 4.42
N THR A 59 -8.40 -6.83 4.40
CA THR A 59 -7.73 -5.70 3.75
C THR A 59 -6.81 -4.93 4.69
N HIS A 60 -6.74 -5.34 5.96
CA HIS A 60 -5.90 -4.71 6.97
C HIS A 60 -4.74 -5.62 7.37
N MET A 61 -3.59 -5.04 7.70
CA MET A 61 -2.51 -5.78 8.35
C MET A 61 -1.59 -4.83 9.11
N LEU A 62 -0.96 -5.36 10.14
CA LEU A 62 0.00 -4.61 10.94
C LEU A 62 1.33 -4.54 10.21
N ILE A 63 1.92 -3.34 10.19
CA ILE A 63 3.29 -3.11 9.75
C ILE A 63 4.05 -2.57 10.94
N GLU A 64 4.94 -3.38 11.51
CA GLU A 64 5.76 -2.95 12.63
C GLU A 64 6.84 -1.99 12.15
N CYS A 65 7.04 -0.90 12.89
CA CYS A 65 8.05 0.09 12.54
C CYS A 65 9.46 -0.49 12.73
N ASN A 66 10.36 -0.16 11.82
CA ASN A 66 11.77 -0.54 11.90
C ASN A 66 12.62 0.45 11.12
N ASP A 67 13.94 0.29 11.18
CA ASP A 67 14.85 1.21 10.49
C ASP A 67 14.72 1.15 8.97
N GLU A 68 14.47 -0.03 8.42
CA GLU A 68 14.36 -0.19 6.97
C GLU A 68 13.13 0.51 6.40
N ASN A 69 11.97 0.34 7.04
CA ASN A 69 10.73 0.92 6.51
C ASN A 69 10.53 2.39 6.85
N GLY A 70 11.34 2.93 7.76
CA GLY A 70 11.32 4.34 8.10
C GLY A 70 10.11 4.83 8.85
N LEU A 71 9.21 3.94 9.26
CA LEU A 71 8.05 4.31 10.06
C LEU A 71 8.48 4.65 11.49
N LYS A 72 7.83 5.65 12.08
CA LYS A 72 8.12 6.07 13.46
C LYS A 72 7.33 5.28 14.48
N VAL A 73 6.18 4.74 14.08
CA VAL A 73 5.29 3.97 14.95
C VAL A 73 4.72 2.80 14.16
N ASP A 74 4.32 1.76 14.87
CA ASP A 74 3.58 0.65 14.27
C ASP A 74 2.32 1.18 13.62
N SER A 75 2.01 0.67 12.45
CA SER A 75 0.93 1.20 11.62
C SER A 75 0.12 0.07 11.03
N MET A 76 -1.12 0.39 10.65
CA MET A 76 -2.00 -0.57 9.98
C MET A 76 -2.18 -0.16 8.53
N LEU A 77 -1.97 -1.09 7.62
CA LEU A 77 -2.21 -0.94 6.20
C LEU A 77 -3.70 -1.03 5.92
N LEU A 78 -4.21 -0.13 5.08
CA LEU A 78 -5.63 -0.03 4.73
C LEU A 78 -5.79 -0.23 3.22
N ALA A 79 -5.78 -1.49 2.76
CA ALA A 79 -5.82 -1.77 1.33
C ALA A 79 -7.09 -1.24 0.65
N GLU A 80 -8.21 -1.19 1.37
CA GLU A 80 -9.46 -0.66 0.81
C GLU A 80 -9.39 0.84 0.52
N GLN A 81 -8.36 1.54 1.01
CA GLN A 81 -8.18 2.97 0.78
C GLN A 81 -7.04 3.27 -0.20
N ILE A 82 -6.68 2.29 -1.02
CA ILE A 82 -5.68 2.45 -2.08
C ILE A 82 -5.98 3.70 -2.91
N ALA A 83 -4.95 4.46 -3.26
CA ALA A 83 -5.13 5.72 -3.96
C ALA A 83 -4.00 6.00 -4.94
N THR A 84 -4.32 6.81 -5.94
CA THR A 84 -3.34 7.38 -6.86
C THR A 84 -2.86 8.70 -6.28
N ILE A 85 -1.54 8.85 -6.14
CA ILE A 85 -0.95 10.05 -5.54
C ILE A 85 0.11 10.65 -6.47
N ASP A 86 0.38 11.94 -6.29
CA ASP A 86 1.31 12.70 -7.11
C ASP A 86 2.76 12.44 -6.65
N LYS A 87 3.61 11.96 -7.55
CA LYS A 87 5.04 11.76 -7.26
C LYS A 87 5.71 13.03 -6.75
N LYS A 88 5.34 14.18 -7.27
CA LYS A 88 5.96 15.46 -6.90
C LYS A 88 5.67 15.84 -5.45
N LYS A 89 4.61 15.29 -4.87
CA LYS A 89 4.20 15.54 -3.49
C LYS A 89 4.50 14.35 -2.59
N THR A 90 5.46 13.53 -2.99
CA THR A 90 5.78 12.28 -2.31
C THR A 90 7.26 12.23 -1.97
N LYS A 91 7.57 11.69 -0.80
CA LYS A 91 8.93 11.50 -0.32
C LYS A 91 9.11 10.03 0.07
N LYS A 92 10.21 9.42 -0.36
CA LYS A 92 10.54 8.06 0.05
C LYS A 92 11.14 8.08 1.46
N ILE A 93 10.62 7.26 2.35
CA ILE A 93 11.11 7.15 3.73
C ILE A 93 11.68 5.78 4.05
N GLY A 94 11.44 4.76 3.22
CA GLY A 94 11.99 3.44 3.46
C GLY A 94 11.55 2.44 2.40
N HIS A 95 11.78 1.17 2.70
CA HIS A 95 11.45 0.07 1.80
C HIS A 95 11.15 -1.18 2.63
N ILE A 96 10.37 -2.08 2.07
CA ILE A 96 10.10 -3.39 2.67
C ILE A 96 10.72 -4.45 1.76
N SER A 97 11.84 -5.05 2.19
CA SER A 97 12.54 -6.06 1.41
C SER A 97 12.18 -7.49 1.77
N ASP A 98 11.56 -7.71 2.93
CA ASP A 98 11.16 -9.04 3.38
C ASP A 98 10.09 -9.61 2.43
N ARG A 99 10.44 -10.70 1.74
CA ARG A 99 9.56 -11.32 0.75
C ARG A 99 8.26 -11.85 1.35
N SER A 100 8.31 -12.38 2.56
CA SER A 100 7.11 -12.85 3.25
C SER A 100 6.15 -11.71 3.53
N LEU A 101 6.68 -10.58 4.00
CA LEU A 101 5.87 -9.39 4.27
C LEU A 101 5.32 -8.79 2.98
N GLN A 102 6.12 -8.75 1.92
CA GLN A 102 5.66 -8.31 0.61
C GLN A 102 4.47 -9.15 0.12
N LYS A 103 4.56 -10.46 0.29
CA LYS A 103 3.45 -11.37 -0.09
C LYS A 103 2.20 -11.10 0.72
N ASP A 104 2.34 -10.85 2.01
CA ASP A 104 1.20 -10.55 2.88
C ASP A 104 0.54 -9.23 2.49
N ILE A 105 1.33 -8.22 2.15
CA ILE A 105 0.82 -6.94 1.64
C ILE A 105 0.04 -7.16 0.36
N PHE A 106 0.61 -7.95 -0.56
CA PHE A 106 -0.04 -8.22 -1.84
C PHE A 106 -1.34 -9.00 -1.66
N LYS A 107 -1.39 -9.91 -0.67
CA LYS A 107 -2.63 -10.63 -0.34
C LYS A 107 -3.74 -9.69 0.12
N CYS A 108 -3.40 -8.65 0.89
CA CYS A 108 -4.40 -7.63 1.28
C CYS A 108 -4.96 -6.93 0.06
N PHE A 109 -4.12 -6.61 -0.92
CA PHE A 109 -4.55 -5.99 -2.18
C PHE A 109 -5.43 -6.95 -2.98
N ILE A 110 -5.06 -8.22 -3.09
CA ILE A 110 -5.87 -9.23 -3.78
C ILE A 110 -7.20 -9.42 -3.06
N HIS A 111 -7.20 -9.44 -1.73
CA HIS A 111 -8.44 -9.55 -0.94
C HIS A 111 -9.42 -8.42 -1.28
N LEU A 112 -8.90 -7.19 -1.40
CA LEU A 112 -9.72 -6.05 -1.81
C LEU A 112 -10.43 -6.30 -3.15
N ALA A 113 -9.69 -6.85 -4.11
CA ALA A 113 -10.16 -6.95 -5.49
C ALA A 113 -10.93 -8.24 -5.78
N ALA A 114 -10.63 -9.33 -5.08
CA ALA A 114 -11.06 -10.66 -5.48
C ALA A 114 -11.67 -11.51 -4.37
N TYR A 115 -11.89 -10.95 -3.17
CA TYR A 115 -12.51 -11.72 -2.10
C TYR A 115 -13.91 -12.18 -2.50
N GLY A 116 -14.13 -13.50 -2.39
CA GLY A 116 -15.40 -14.10 -2.78
C GLY A 116 -15.49 -14.53 -4.23
N ASP A 117 -14.49 -14.19 -5.06
CA ASP A 117 -14.44 -14.66 -6.43
C ASP A 117 -14.10 -16.16 -6.46
N LYS A 118 -14.58 -16.84 -7.50
CA LYS A 118 -14.30 -18.25 -7.67
C LYS A 118 -12.87 -18.47 -8.16
N ASP A 119 -12.24 -19.54 -7.69
CA ASP A 119 -10.88 -19.92 -8.11
C ASP A 119 -10.76 -20.04 -9.63
N GLU A 120 -11.78 -20.55 -10.29
CA GLU A 120 -11.80 -20.71 -11.74
C GLU A 120 -11.72 -19.37 -12.46
N ASP A 121 -12.38 -18.33 -11.92
CA ASP A 121 -12.34 -16.99 -12.50
C ASP A 121 -10.92 -16.41 -12.37
N LEU A 122 -10.29 -16.62 -11.23
CA LEU A 122 -8.92 -16.15 -11.00
C LEU A 122 -7.93 -16.88 -11.92
N ARG A 123 -8.14 -18.18 -12.17
CA ARG A 123 -7.29 -18.94 -13.08
C ARG A 123 -7.41 -18.46 -14.52
N GLU A 124 -8.62 -18.14 -14.96
CA GLU A 124 -8.84 -17.60 -16.30
C GLU A 124 -8.06 -16.30 -16.51
N LEU A 125 -7.93 -15.51 -15.45
CA LEU A 125 -7.16 -14.27 -15.49
C LEU A 125 -5.67 -14.48 -15.23
N GLN A 126 -5.24 -15.74 -14.99
CA GLN A 126 -3.84 -16.09 -14.70
C GLN A 126 -3.27 -15.36 -13.47
N ILE A 127 -4.09 -15.15 -12.47
CA ILE A 127 -3.69 -14.42 -11.26
C ILE A 127 -3.28 -15.35 -10.11
N CYS A 128 -3.80 -16.57 -10.06
CA CYS A 128 -3.51 -17.53 -9.00
C CYS A 128 -2.47 -18.56 -9.36
#